data_a494f4e9ec41d2012c6b69d238ad9aa9
#
_entry.id   a494f4e9ec41d2012c6b69d238ad9aa9
#
_cell.length_a   1.000
_cell.length_b   1.000
_cell.length_c   1.000
_cell.angle_alpha   90.00
_cell.angle_beta   90.00
_cell.angle_gamma   90.00
#
_symmetry.space_group_name_H-M   'P 1'
#
loop_
_entity.id
_entity.type
_entity.pdbx_description
1 polymer ?
#
loop_
_entity_poly.entity_id
_entity_poly.type
_entity_poly.pdbx_seq_one_letter_code
_entity_poly.pdbx_strand_id
1 'polypeptide(L)'
;VRAIASAFALRGLDPLPALQAAQIAPDLLHQPDARITALQMEWLSASAMRELDDEALGWFRRRLPWGSYGMLVRASLTAPTLGVALARWCRHHGLLTDDIRLQVSQSQGVASLQLTEQRELGALQEFAVVSVLRNALGVACWLTDSRIPLLHTTLRFAPPPHADSYRVLFDGPTQFNAPTHSLQFDAGYLNLPVRRDEAALQRMLQRALLLTVRP
;
A
#
# COMPACT_ATOMS: atom_id res chain seq x y z
N VAL A 1 10.88 -5.95 6.21
CA VAL A 1 11.82 -5.45 7.24
C VAL A 1 13.04 -4.82 6.58
N ARG A 2 13.77 -5.53 5.69
CA ARG A 2 15.00 -5.01 5.04
C ARG A 2 14.76 -3.68 4.29
N ALA A 3 13.68 -3.57 3.54
CA ALA A 3 13.34 -2.34 2.83
C ALA A 3 13.11 -1.14 3.78
N ILE A 4 12.51 -1.38 4.97
CA ILE A 4 12.36 -0.34 6.01
C ILE A 4 13.72 0.05 6.59
N ALA A 5 14.59 -0.93 6.90
CA ALA A 5 15.94 -0.64 7.35
C ALA A 5 16.75 0.15 6.31
N SER A 6 16.56 -0.15 5.01
CA SER A 6 17.17 0.62 3.91
C SER A 6 16.68 2.07 3.87
N ALA A 7 15.42 2.34 4.26
CA ALA A 7 14.90 3.71 4.33
C ALA A 7 15.64 4.55 5.38
N PHE A 8 16.01 3.97 6.51
CA PHE A 8 16.87 4.61 7.51
C PHE A 8 18.27 4.89 6.94
N ALA A 9 18.89 3.90 6.30
CA ALA A 9 20.22 4.04 5.70
C ALA A 9 20.25 5.16 4.63
N LEU A 10 19.21 5.29 3.81
CA LEU A 10 19.05 6.38 2.83
C LEU A 10 19.05 7.78 3.49
N ARG A 11 18.74 7.87 4.76
CA ARG A 11 18.72 9.11 5.56
C ARG A 11 19.92 9.25 6.47
N GLY A 12 20.88 8.32 6.44
CA GLY A 12 22.02 8.30 7.34
C GLY A 12 21.64 8.03 8.80
N LEU A 13 20.52 7.39 9.04
CA LEU A 13 19.99 7.05 10.36
C LEU A 13 20.15 5.55 10.65
N ASP A 14 20.24 5.22 11.95
CA ASP A 14 20.36 3.84 12.43
C ASP A 14 18.96 3.21 12.59
N PRO A 15 18.64 2.07 11.96
CA PRO A 15 17.37 1.38 12.14
C PRO A 15 17.25 0.63 13.48
N LEU A 16 18.34 0.46 14.24
CA LEU A 16 18.37 -0.35 15.46
C LEU A 16 17.31 0.07 16.49
N PRO A 17 17.12 1.35 16.82
CA PRO A 17 16.09 1.75 17.79
C PRO A 17 14.68 1.33 17.36
N ALA A 18 14.34 1.48 16.07
CA ALA A 18 13.04 1.09 15.54
C ALA A 18 12.85 -0.45 15.53
N LEU A 19 13.90 -1.21 15.21
CA LEU A 19 13.89 -2.69 15.30
C LEU A 19 13.68 -3.17 16.73
N GLN A 20 14.39 -2.58 17.69
CA GLN A 20 14.25 -2.89 19.13
C GLN A 20 12.84 -2.59 19.64
N ALA A 21 12.29 -1.41 19.30
CA ALA A 21 10.92 -1.04 19.66
C ALA A 21 9.88 -2.03 19.10
N ALA A 22 10.14 -2.60 17.92
CA ALA A 22 9.31 -3.63 17.29
C ALA A 22 9.65 -5.06 17.77
N GLN A 23 10.59 -5.23 18.72
CA GLN A 23 11.04 -6.53 19.21
C GLN A 23 11.56 -7.45 18.09
N ILE A 24 12.27 -6.86 17.12
CA ILE A 24 12.88 -7.58 15.99
C ILE A 24 14.39 -7.64 16.22
N ALA A 25 14.93 -8.85 16.31
CA ALA A 25 16.37 -9.04 16.42
C ALA A 25 17.07 -8.58 15.12
N PRO A 26 18.13 -7.76 15.21
CA PRO A 26 18.82 -7.24 14.02
C PRO A 26 19.35 -8.33 13.07
N ASP A 27 19.75 -9.48 13.63
CA ASP A 27 20.27 -10.63 12.87
C ASP A 27 19.26 -11.16 11.84
N LEU A 28 17.95 -10.96 12.09
CA LEU A 28 16.89 -11.37 11.15
C LEU A 28 16.95 -10.60 9.80
N LEU A 29 17.62 -9.44 9.77
CA LEU A 29 17.83 -8.69 8.51
C LEU A 29 18.68 -9.48 7.50
N HIS A 30 19.56 -10.35 7.98
CA HIS A 30 20.50 -11.12 7.17
C HIS A 30 19.98 -12.53 6.83
N GLN A 31 18.83 -12.93 7.38
CA GLN A 31 18.24 -14.25 7.17
C GLN A 31 17.15 -14.17 6.09
N PRO A 32 17.32 -14.82 4.93
CA PRO A 32 16.34 -14.75 3.82
C PRO A 32 14.95 -15.25 4.21
N ASP A 33 14.91 -16.31 5.01
CA ASP A 33 13.67 -17.00 5.39
C ASP A 33 13.10 -16.55 6.75
N ALA A 34 13.70 -15.53 7.37
CA ALA A 34 13.24 -15.00 8.63
C ALA A 34 11.80 -14.47 8.50
N ARG A 35 10.99 -14.78 9.50
CA ARG A 35 9.59 -14.34 9.61
C ARG A 35 9.42 -13.45 10.82
N ILE A 36 8.55 -12.49 10.69
CA ILE A 36 8.08 -11.62 11.79
C ILE A 36 6.56 -11.69 11.87
N THR A 37 6.00 -11.32 13.00
CA THR A 37 4.54 -11.22 13.15
C THR A 37 4.00 -9.96 12.47
N ALA A 38 2.70 -9.96 12.15
CA ALA A 38 2.03 -8.78 11.63
C ALA A 38 2.12 -7.59 12.61
N LEU A 39 2.08 -7.85 13.91
CA LEU A 39 2.22 -6.83 14.95
C LEU A 39 3.61 -6.20 14.96
N GLN A 40 4.67 -7.01 14.83
CA GLN A 40 6.04 -6.51 14.71
C GLN A 40 6.21 -5.63 13.45
N MET A 41 5.61 -6.04 12.33
CA MET A 41 5.62 -5.25 11.11
C MET A 41 4.87 -3.93 11.27
N GLU A 42 3.72 -3.94 11.96
CA GLU A 42 2.94 -2.73 12.27
C GLU A 42 3.76 -1.74 13.10
N TRP A 43 4.37 -2.21 14.19
CA TRP A 43 5.18 -1.37 15.07
C TRP A 43 6.41 -0.80 14.36
N LEU A 44 7.15 -1.65 13.62
CA LEU A 44 8.31 -1.21 12.87
C LEU A 44 7.94 -0.16 11.81
N SER A 45 6.88 -0.41 11.05
CA SER A 45 6.42 0.53 10.00
C SER A 45 5.96 1.85 10.61
N ALA A 46 5.15 1.81 11.69
CA ALA A 46 4.64 3.01 12.32
C ALA A 46 5.76 3.84 12.97
N SER A 47 6.75 3.20 13.61
CA SER A 47 7.90 3.88 14.18
C SER A 47 8.73 4.52 13.07
N ALA A 48 9.07 3.75 12.03
CA ALA A 48 9.87 4.23 10.91
C ALA A 48 9.21 5.42 10.18
N MET A 49 7.92 5.33 9.87
CA MET A 49 7.18 6.40 9.18
C MET A 49 7.16 7.71 9.99
N ARG A 50 7.05 7.62 11.32
CA ARG A 50 7.09 8.79 12.21
C ARG A 50 8.49 9.38 12.35
N GLU A 51 9.49 8.54 12.60
CA GLU A 51 10.86 8.95 12.81
C GLU A 51 11.48 9.56 11.55
N LEU A 52 11.20 8.98 10.38
CA LEU A 52 11.67 9.48 9.10
C LEU A 52 10.80 10.64 8.56
N ASP A 53 9.65 10.90 9.17
CA ASP A 53 8.58 11.77 8.63
C ASP A 53 8.31 11.43 7.16
N ASP A 54 8.16 10.14 6.87
CA ASP A 54 8.01 9.63 5.50
C ASP A 54 7.17 8.35 5.47
N GLU A 55 5.87 8.47 5.19
CA GLU A 55 4.97 7.32 5.04
C GLU A 55 5.28 6.46 3.80
N ALA A 56 6.08 7.00 2.86
CA ALA A 56 6.57 6.24 1.71
C ALA A 56 7.89 5.48 2.00
N LEU A 57 8.48 5.60 3.19
CA LEU A 57 9.68 4.86 3.60
C LEU A 57 10.80 4.89 2.54
N GLY A 58 11.01 6.07 1.92
CA GLY A 58 12.05 6.27 0.92
C GLY A 58 11.70 5.78 -0.50
N TRP A 59 10.46 5.33 -0.77
CA TRP A 59 10.05 4.86 -2.12
C TRP A 59 10.14 5.97 -3.16
N PHE A 60 9.82 7.21 -2.74
CA PHE A 60 9.71 8.37 -3.62
C PHE A 60 10.80 9.39 -3.34
N ARG A 61 11.12 10.21 -4.35
CA ARG A 61 12.06 11.32 -4.20
C ARG A 61 11.59 12.34 -3.15
N ARG A 62 10.28 12.64 -3.18
CA ARG A 62 9.64 13.48 -2.18
C ARG A 62 9.12 12.61 -1.04
N ARG A 63 9.44 12.98 0.19
CA ARG A 63 8.84 12.35 1.38
C ARG A 63 7.33 12.58 1.40
N LEU A 64 6.61 11.58 1.86
CA LEU A 64 5.22 11.70 2.24
C LEU A 64 5.15 11.92 3.76
N PRO A 65 4.97 13.18 4.23
CA PRO A 65 4.97 13.46 5.66
C PRO A 65 3.93 12.63 6.41
N TRP A 66 4.21 12.36 7.69
CA TRP A 66 3.28 11.65 8.56
C TRP A 66 1.88 12.29 8.54
N GLY A 67 0.85 11.49 8.29
CA GLY A 67 -0.53 11.93 8.10
C GLY A 67 -0.99 12.05 6.64
N SER A 68 -0.09 11.89 5.66
CA SER A 68 -0.44 11.92 4.23
C SER A 68 -1.50 10.88 3.87
N TYR A 69 -1.35 9.64 4.38
CA TYR A 69 -2.32 8.57 4.19
C TYR A 69 -3.69 8.91 4.78
N GLY A 70 -3.71 9.40 6.02
CA GLY A 70 -4.94 9.85 6.67
C GLY A 70 -5.64 10.97 5.91
N MET A 71 -4.88 11.90 5.32
CA MET A 71 -5.41 12.96 4.47
C MET A 71 -6.05 12.39 3.19
N LEU A 72 -5.40 11.43 2.52
CA LEU A 72 -5.94 10.78 1.32
C LEU A 72 -7.26 10.07 1.61
N VAL A 73 -7.34 9.31 2.72
CA VAL A 73 -8.56 8.63 3.11
C VAL A 73 -9.66 9.64 3.44
N ARG A 74 -9.35 10.69 4.20
CA ARG A 74 -10.31 11.74 4.57
C ARG A 74 -10.91 12.43 3.35
N ALA A 75 -10.10 12.72 2.34
CA ALA A 75 -10.57 13.30 1.09
C ALA A 75 -11.55 12.38 0.32
N SER A 76 -11.52 11.07 0.60
CA SER A 76 -12.40 10.07 -0.02
C SER A 76 -13.69 9.81 0.76
N LEU A 77 -13.78 10.16 2.06
CA LEU A 77 -14.93 9.85 2.93
C LEU A 77 -16.27 10.42 2.44
N THR A 78 -16.24 11.62 1.87
CA THR A 78 -17.47 12.31 1.40
C THR A 78 -17.87 11.90 -0.01
N ALA A 79 -17.22 10.89 -0.58
CA ALA A 79 -17.60 10.39 -1.91
C ALA A 79 -18.93 9.60 -1.81
N PRO A 80 -19.85 9.76 -2.76
CA PRO A 80 -21.12 9.02 -2.74
C PRO A 80 -20.92 7.53 -3.03
N THR A 81 -19.91 7.19 -3.83
CA THR A 81 -19.63 5.81 -4.24
C THR A 81 -18.13 5.50 -4.18
N LEU A 82 -17.79 4.21 -4.16
CA LEU A 82 -16.40 3.75 -4.23
C LEU A 82 -15.67 4.26 -5.48
N GLY A 83 -16.34 4.29 -6.63
CA GLY A 83 -15.74 4.79 -7.87
C GLY A 83 -15.28 6.24 -7.74
N VAL A 84 -16.10 7.11 -7.14
CA VAL A 84 -15.73 8.50 -6.86
C VAL A 84 -14.63 8.57 -5.80
N ALA A 85 -14.69 7.73 -4.77
CA ALA A 85 -13.65 7.67 -3.74
C ALA A 85 -12.29 7.30 -4.31
N LEU A 86 -12.22 6.25 -5.14
CA LEU A 86 -10.98 5.83 -5.81
C LEU A 86 -10.46 6.86 -6.80
N ALA A 87 -11.34 7.52 -7.56
CA ALA A 87 -10.93 8.60 -8.46
C ALA A 87 -10.29 9.77 -7.68
N ARG A 88 -10.87 10.13 -6.53
CA ARG A 88 -10.27 11.14 -5.62
C ARG A 88 -8.94 10.65 -5.05
N TRP A 89 -8.87 9.41 -4.60
CA TRP A 89 -7.63 8.79 -4.12
C TRP A 89 -6.52 8.90 -5.15
N CYS A 90 -6.77 8.47 -6.38
CA CYS A 90 -5.80 8.52 -7.48
C CYS A 90 -5.34 9.96 -7.76
N ARG A 91 -6.29 10.89 -7.85
CA ARG A 91 -5.99 12.31 -8.10
C ARG A 91 -5.16 12.94 -6.98
N HIS A 92 -5.54 12.72 -5.73
CA HIS A 92 -4.86 13.33 -4.59
C HIS A 92 -3.50 12.68 -4.31
N HIS A 93 -3.35 11.38 -4.61
CA HIS A 93 -2.04 10.74 -4.56
C HIS A 93 -1.05 11.42 -5.50
N GLY A 94 -1.48 11.84 -6.69
CA GLY A 94 -0.67 12.62 -7.63
C GLY A 94 -0.28 14.03 -7.15
N LEU A 95 -0.91 14.55 -6.07
CA LEU A 95 -0.46 15.78 -5.40
C LEU A 95 0.68 15.53 -4.41
N LEU A 96 0.85 14.28 -3.96
CA LEU A 96 1.87 13.91 -3.00
C LEU A 96 3.20 13.54 -3.67
N THR A 97 3.14 12.89 -4.83
CA THR A 97 4.33 12.45 -5.56
C THR A 97 4.10 12.40 -7.05
N ASP A 98 5.15 12.73 -7.82
CA ASP A 98 5.19 12.60 -9.28
C ASP A 98 5.90 11.29 -9.71
N ASP A 99 6.38 10.48 -8.78
CA ASP A 99 7.15 9.28 -9.09
C ASP A 99 6.29 8.11 -9.58
N ILE A 100 4.99 8.12 -9.21
CA ILE A 100 4.00 7.17 -9.70
C ILE A 100 2.69 7.89 -10.06
N ARG A 101 1.92 7.27 -10.93
CA ARG A 101 0.56 7.70 -11.27
C ARG A 101 -0.42 6.57 -11.03
N LEU A 102 -1.48 6.86 -10.31
CA LEU A 102 -2.61 5.97 -10.10
C LEU A 102 -3.77 6.38 -10.99
N GLN A 103 -4.48 5.40 -11.53
CA GLN A 103 -5.67 5.62 -12.33
C GLN A 103 -6.67 4.49 -12.10
N VAL A 104 -7.95 4.85 -11.95
CA VAL A 104 -9.06 3.91 -11.97
C VAL A 104 -9.80 4.04 -13.30
N SER A 105 -10.13 2.92 -13.90
CA SER A 105 -10.89 2.82 -15.14
C SER A 105 -11.84 1.64 -15.08
N GLN A 106 -12.85 1.62 -15.96
CA GLN A 106 -13.69 0.44 -16.13
C GLN A 106 -13.96 0.18 -17.62
N SER A 107 -14.03 -1.09 -17.97
CA SER A 107 -14.37 -1.57 -19.31
C SER A 107 -14.99 -2.95 -19.22
N GLN A 108 -16.05 -3.20 -19.98
CA GLN A 108 -16.68 -4.53 -20.10
C GLN A 108 -17.00 -5.22 -18.76
N GLY A 109 -17.48 -4.46 -17.76
CA GLY A 109 -17.82 -5.00 -16.45
C GLY A 109 -16.62 -5.20 -15.49
N VAL A 110 -15.39 -4.89 -15.92
CA VAL A 110 -14.20 -4.98 -15.12
C VAL A 110 -13.70 -3.58 -14.74
N ALA A 111 -13.47 -3.34 -13.46
CA ALA A 111 -12.76 -2.18 -12.95
C ALA A 111 -11.28 -2.51 -12.84
N SER A 112 -10.42 -1.54 -13.16
CA SER A 112 -8.98 -1.66 -13.07
C SER A 112 -8.40 -0.46 -12.32
N LEU A 113 -7.69 -0.72 -11.22
CA LEU A 113 -6.82 0.25 -10.57
C LEU A 113 -5.40 0.02 -11.06
N GLN A 114 -4.89 0.96 -11.84
CA GLN A 114 -3.56 0.87 -12.46
C GLN A 114 -2.57 1.77 -11.74
N LEU A 115 -1.32 1.30 -11.63
CA LEU A 115 -0.18 2.06 -11.18
C LEU A 115 0.85 2.13 -12.32
N THR A 116 1.24 3.34 -12.66
CA THR A 116 2.31 3.60 -13.65
C THR A 116 3.47 4.27 -12.95
N GLU A 117 4.65 3.68 -13.06
CA GLU A 117 5.88 4.29 -12.60
C GLU A 117 6.27 5.41 -13.57
N GLN A 118 6.51 6.61 -13.06
CA GLN A 118 6.97 7.77 -13.84
C GLN A 118 8.50 7.87 -13.83
N ARG A 119 9.16 7.04 -13.05
CA ARG A 119 10.61 6.82 -13.01
C ARG A 119 10.91 5.41 -12.52
N GLU A 120 12.15 4.98 -12.66
CA GLU A 120 12.63 3.74 -12.05
C GLU A 120 12.66 3.86 -10.52
N LEU A 121 12.03 2.92 -9.83
CA LEU A 121 12.02 2.83 -8.37
C LEU A 121 13.17 1.97 -7.81
N GLY A 122 13.95 1.35 -8.71
CA GLY A 122 15.13 0.58 -8.35
C GLY A 122 14.83 -0.58 -7.39
N ALA A 123 15.69 -0.79 -6.41
CA ALA A 123 15.56 -1.88 -5.43
C ALA A 123 14.30 -1.80 -4.56
N LEU A 124 13.62 -0.65 -4.51
CA LEU A 124 12.39 -0.45 -3.75
C LEU A 124 11.11 -0.67 -4.58
N GLN A 125 11.24 -0.98 -5.88
CA GLN A 125 10.11 -1.12 -6.81
C GLN A 125 9.03 -2.07 -6.28
N GLU A 126 9.40 -3.30 -5.94
CA GLU A 126 8.45 -4.30 -5.44
C GLU A 126 7.74 -3.79 -4.19
N PHE A 127 8.51 -3.31 -3.21
CA PHE A 127 7.95 -2.83 -1.94
C PHE A 127 7.00 -1.65 -2.15
N ALA A 128 7.38 -0.67 -2.95
CA ALA A 128 6.57 0.50 -3.26
C ALA A 128 5.27 0.13 -4.00
N VAL A 129 5.38 -0.59 -5.10
CA VAL A 129 4.23 -0.98 -5.93
C VAL A 129 3.24 -1.82 -5.15
N VAL A 130 3.71 -2.87 -4.47
CA VAL A 130 2.86 -3.77 -3.69
C VAL A 130 2.18 -3.00 -2.56
N SER A 131 2.92 -2.16 -1.83
CA SER A 131 2.34 -1.39 -0.71
C SER A 131 1.29 -0.40 -1.17
N VAL A 132 1.55 0.34 -2.26
CA VAL A 132 0.57 1.31 -2.79
C VAL A 132 -0.71 0.62 -3.26
N LEU A 133 -0.59 -0.49 -4.00
CA LEU A 133 -1.76 -1.25 -4.46
C LEU A 133 -2.53 -1.87 -3.31
N ARG A 134 -1.84 -2.44 -2.31
CA ARG A 134 -2.46 -2.99 -1.10
C ARG A 134 -3.15 -1.92 -0.27
N ASN A 135 -2.54 -0.75 -0.10
CA ASN A 135 -3.14 0.38 0.61
C ASN A 135 -4.44 0.82 -0.08
N ALA A 136 -4.41 0.98 -1.40
CA ALA A 136 -5.60 1.37 -2.15
C ALA A 136 -6.73 0.33 -2.06
N LEU A 137 -6.42 -0.96 -2.18
CA LEU A 137 -7.37 -2.06 -2.01
C LEU A 137 -7.93 -2.09 -0.59
N GLY A 138 -7.06 -2.01 0.42
CA GLY A 138 -7.48 -2.01 1.83
C GLY A 138 -8.43 -0.86 2.15
N VAL A 139 -8.13 0.34 1.66
CA VAL A 139 -9.02 1.52 1.79
C VAL A 139 -10.33 1.29 1.06
N ALA A 140 -10.31 0.75 -0.16
CA ALA A 140 -11.53 0.47 -0.92
C ALA A 140 -12.47 -0.50 -0.17
N CYS A 141 -11.92 -1.60 0.34
CA CYS A 141 -12.66 -2.56 1.17
C CYS A 141 -13.20 -1.91 2.44
N TRP A 142 -12.36 -1.14 3.13
CA TRP A 142 -12.76 -0.47 4.37
C TRP A 142 -13.85 0.59 4.14
N LEU A 143 -13.73 1.43 3.11
CA LEU A 143 -14.72 2.46 2.80
C LEU A 143 -16.11 1.91 2.54
N THR A 144 -16.21 0.74 1.92
CA THR A 144 -17.46 0.10 1.54
C THR A 144 -17.96 -0.94 2.54
N ASP A 145 -17.16 -1.24 3.58
CA ASP A 145 -17.40 -2.36 4.50
C ASP A 145 -17.62 -3.68 3.77
N SER A 146 -16.84 -3.91 2.73
CA SER A 146 -17.00 -5.05 1.83
C SER A 146 -15.65 -5.59 1.39
N ARG A 147 -15.50 -6.91 1.37
CA ARG A 147 -14.38 -7.54 0.69
C ARG A 147 -14.57 -7.38 -0.82
N ILE A 148 -13.52 -6.96 -1.51
CA ILE A 148 -13.49 -6.81 -2.97
C ILE A 148 -12.58 -7.92 -3.53
N PRO A 149 -13.14 -9.04 -4.01
CA PRO A 149 -12.34 -10.10 -4.62
C PRO A 149 -11.66 -9.61 -5.89
N LEU A 150 -10.39 -9.95 -6.04
CA LEU A 150 -9.65 -9.61 -7.24
C LEU A 150 -9.86 -10.67 -8.31
N LEU A 151 -10.25 -10.24 -9.50
CA LEU A 151 -10.29 -11.08 -10.69
C LEU A 151 -8.88 -11.39 -11.16
N HIS A 152 -7.99 -10.39 -11.10
CA HIS A 152 -6.61 -10.52 -11.54
C HIS A 152 -5.71 -9.43 -10.94
N THR A 153 -4.46 -9.78 -10.66
CA THR A 153 -3.39 -8.83 -10.32
C THR A 153 -2.30 -8.94 -11.36
N THR A 154 -1.84 -7.82 -11.92
CA THR A 154 -0.71 -7.80 -12.86
C THR A 154 0.43 -6.98 -12.29
N LEU A 155 1.66 -7.46 -12.48
CA LEU A 155 2.88 -6.83 -11.99
C LEU A 155 3.94 -6.85 -13.08
N ARG A 156 4.62 -5.72 -13.31
CA ARG A 156 5.61 -5.59 -14.39
C ARG A 156 6.92 -6.29 -14.08
N PHE A 157 7.28 -6.38 -12.81
CA PHE A 157 8.54 -7.01 -12.40
C PHE A 157 8.48 -8.55 -12.50
N ALA A 158 9.65 -9.17 -12.57
CA ALA A 158 9.79 -10.63 -12.60
C ALA A 158 9.32 -11.25 -11.26
N PRO A 159 8.88 -12.52 -11.26
CA PRO A 159 8.49 -13.18 -10.03
C PRO A 159 9.66 -13.21 -9.03
N PRO A 160 9.49 -12.66 -7.82
CA PRO A 160 10.53 -12.71 -6.80
C PRO A 160 10.64 -14.14 -6.22
N PRO A 161 11.72 -14.47 -5.51
CA PRO A 161 11.89 -15.79 -4.89
C PRO A 161 10.71 -16.20 -3.97
N HIS A 162 10.01 -15.23 -3.40
CA HIS A 162 8.84 -15.41 -2.55
C HIS A 162 7.49 -15.20 -3.26
N ALA A 163 7.43 -15.40 -4.59
CA ALA A 163 6.23 -15.19 -5.41
C ALA A 163 4.98 -15.92 -4.88
N ASP A 164 5.16 -17.09 -4.26
CA ASP A 164 4.05 -17.83 -3.63
C ASP A 164 3.32 -17.04 -2.52
N SER A 165 3.98 -16.09 -1.88
CA SER A 165 3.37 -15.23 -0.85
C SER A 165 2.32 -14.27 -1.43
N TYR A 166 2.35 -14.02 -2.73
CA TYR A 166 1.40 -13.12 -3.39
C TYR A 166 -0.03 -13.63 -3.35
N ARG A 167 -0.24 -14.94 -3.24
CA ARG A 167 -1.57 -15.54 -3.00
C ARG A 167 -2.20 -15.12 -1.67
N VAL A 168 -1.37 -14.73 -0.70
CA VAL A 168 -1.84 -14.19 0.60
C VAL A 168 -2.05 -12.69 0.52
N LEU A 169 -1.24 -11.99 -0.29
CA LEU A 169 -1.31 -10.53 -0.44
C LEU A 169 -2.49 -10.11 -1.33
N PHE A 170 -2.71 -10.82 -2.41
CA PHE A 170 -3.77 -10.54 -3.38
C PHE A 170 -4.65 -11.77 -3.53
N ASP A 171 -5.94 -11.58 -3.24
CA ASP A 171 -6.94 -12.64 -3.35
C ASP A 171 -7.31 -12.80 -4.83
N GLY A 172 -6.64 -13.71 -5.50
CA GLY A 172 -6.81 -13.95 -6.93
C GLY A 172 -5.48 -14.24 -7.65
N PRO A 173 -5.55 -14.60 -8.94
CA PRO A 173 -4.36 -14.90 -9.73
C PRO A 173 -3.48 -13.67 -9.90
N THR A 174 -2.17 -13.86 -9.74
CA THR A 174 -1.14 -12.83 -9.94
C THR A 174 -0.27 -13.20 -11.14
N GLN A 175 -0.14 -12.28 -12.09
CA GLN A 175 0.72 -12.39 -13.26
C GLN A 175 1.90 -11.44 -13.12
N PHE A 176 3.10 -11.99 -13.17
CA PHE A 176 4.36 -11.24 -13.26
C PHE A 176 4.78 -11.03 -14.72
N ASN A 177 5.78 -10.19 -14.96
CA ASN A 177 6.25 -9.79 -16.29
C ASN A 177 5.11 -9.26 -17.18
N ALA A 178 4.11 -8.63 -16.58
CA ALA A 178 3.00 -8.03 -17.29
C ALA A 178 3.36 -6.62 -17.83
N PRO A 179 2.63 -6.09 -18.79
CA PRO A 179 2.90 -4.74 -19.33
C PRO A 179 2.59 -3.62 -18.33
N THR A 180 1.72 -3.87 -17.35
CA THR A 180 1.25 -2.86 -16.38
C THR A 180 1.15 -3.44 -14.97
N HIS A 181 1.22 -2.58 -13.95
CA HIS A 181 0.78 -2.92 -12.60
C HIS A 181 -0.70 -2.62 -12.47
N SER A 182 -1.53 -3.60 -12.13
CA SER A 182 -2.96 -3.36 -11.91
C SER A 182 -3.60 -4.33 -10.92
N LEU A 183 -4.69 -3.88 -10.30
CA LEU A 183 -5.68 -4.71 -9.63
C LEU A 183 -6.97 -4.66 -10.44
N GLN A 184 -7.52 -5.82 -10.77
CA GLN A 184 -8.77 -5.94 -11.52
C GLN A 184 -9.84 -6.61 -10.66
N PHE A 185 -11.03 -6.04 -10.65
CA PHE A 185 -12.18 -6.52 -9.88
C PHE A 185 -13.49 -6.20 -10.61
N ASP A 186 -14.59 -6.79 -10.16
CA ASP A 186 -15.90 -6.54 -10.76
C ASP A 186 -16.30 -5.06 -10.64
N ALA A 187 -16.65 -4.43 -11.76
CA ALA A 187 -17.00 -3.01 -11.82
C ALA A 187 -18.24 -2.64 -10.98
N GLY A 188 -19.09 -3.59 -10.65
CA GLY A 188 -20.24 -3.37 -9.76
C GLY A 188 -19.83 -2.83 -8.39
N TYR A 189 -18.66 -3.18 -7.90
CA TYR A 189 -18.13 -2.63 -6.65
C TYR A 189 -17.91 -1.12 -6.68
N LEU A 190 -17.66 -0.53 -7.84
CA LEU A 190 -17.51 0.93 -7.96
C LEU A 190 -18.79 1.70 -7.60
N ASN A 191 -19.95 1.05 -7.64
CA ASN A 191 -21.25 1.65 -7.30
C ASN A 191 -21.60 1.52 -5.81
N LEU A 192 -20.82 0.79 -5.02
CA LEU A 192 -21.08 0.65 -3.59
C LEU A 192 -20.97 2.02 -2.89
N PRO A 193 -21.89 2.33 -1.95
CA PRO A 193 -21.82 3.56 -1.18
C PRO A 193 -20.65 3.54 -0.21
N VAL A 194 -20.04 4.69 0.04
CA VAL A 194 -19.10 4.87 1.15
C VAL A 194 -19.86 4.80 2.47
N ARG A 195 -19.42 3.94 3.39
CA ARG A 195 -20.10 3.61 4.66
C ARG A 195 -19.32 4.07 5.91
N ARG A 196 -18.27 4.82 5.72
CA ARG A 196 -17.38 5.27 6.82
C ARG A 196 -17.52 6.77 7.03
N ASP A 197 -17.31 7.17 8.28
CA ASP A 197 -17.32 8.55 8.72
C ASP A 197 -15.95 8.94 9.35
N GLU A 198 -15.83 10.19 9.80
CA GLU A 198 -14.61 10.70 10.44
C GLU A 198 -14.28 9.94 11.73
N ALA A 199 -15.27 9.54 12.53
CA ALA A 199 -15.03 8.77 13.75
C ALA A 199 -14.46 7.38 13.44
N ALA A 200 -14.97 6.72 12.39
CA ALA A 200 -14.43 5.46 11.90
C ALA A 200 -13.01 5.64 11.36
N LEU A 201 -12.72 6.76 10.67
CA LEU A 201 -11.38 7.07 10.19
C LEU A 201 -10.38 7.21 11.34
N GLN A 202 -10.72 7.96 12.39
CA GLN A 202 -9.84 8.13 13.55
C GLN A 202 -9.48 6.79 14.21
N ARG A 203 -10.46 5.90 14.36
CA ARG A 203 -10.19 4.53 14.87
C ARG A 203 -9.30 3.71 13.94
N MET A 204 -9.54 3.80 12.64
CA MET A 204 -8.76 3.09 11.64
C MET A 204 -7.30 3.53 11.62
N LEU A 205 -7.03 4.83 11.69
CA LEU A 205 -5.66 5.36 11.63
C LEU A 205 -4.79 4.92 12.81
N GLN A 206 -5.38 4.50 13.93
CA GLN A 206 -4.63 3.93 15.06
C GLN A 206 -4.00 2.57 14.71
N ARG A 207 -4.61 1.81 13.78
CA ARG A 207 -4.22 0.46 13.38
C ARG A 207 -4.25 0.27 11.85
N ALA A 208 -3.84 1.28 11.10
CA ALA A 208 -4.01 1.34 9.63
C ALA A 208 -3.33 0.17 8.89
N LEU A 209 -2.20 -0.33 9.38
CA LEU A 209 -1.50 -1.43 8.72
C LEU A 209 -2.31 -2.73 8.68
N LEU A 210 -3.16 -2.99 9.69
CA LEU A 210 -3.99 -4.20 9.70
C LEU A 210 -4.94 -4.26 8.51
N LEU A 211 -5.42 -3.12 8.02
CA LEU A 211 -6.28 -3.06 6.82
C LEU A 211 -5.54 -3.44 5.55
N THR A 212 -4.24 -3.16 5.48
CA THR A 212 -3.44 -3.51 4.31
C THR A 212 -3.02 -4.97 4.31
N VAL A 213 -2.94 -5.60 5.48
CA VAL A 213 -2.56 -7.01 5.64
C VAL A 213 -3.77 -7.94 5.60
N ARG A 214 -4.92 -7.49 6.13
CA ARG A 214 -6.18 -8.26 6.18
C ARG A 214 -7.34 -7.35 5.80
N PRO A 215 -7.56 -7.10 4.52
CA PRO A 215 -8.73 -6.34 4.06
C PRO A 215 -10.02 -7.11 4.30
#